data_24b5e2b4d6e4a4d2adb8eeb6e4a653a3
#
_entry.id   24b5e2b4d6e4a4d2adb8eeb6e4a653a3
#
_cell.length_a   1.000
_cell.length_b   1.000
_cell.length_c   1.000
_cell.angle_alpha   90.00
_cell.angle_beta   90.00
_cell.angle_gamma   90.00
#
_symmetry.space_group_name_H-M   'P 1'
#
loop_
_entity.id
_entity.type
_entity.pdbx_description
1 polymer ?
#
loop_
_entity_poly.entity_id
_entity_poly.type
_entity_poly.pdbx_seq_one_letter_code
_entity_poly.pdbx_strand_id
1 'polypeptide(L)'
;MEYLLPTLMKKQEVDSIIRDTIDKVLVLRFGRSSDAVCLQLDDILYKSARDLSKFATVALVDIDSDEIQIYLKYFDITLIPSVVFFFNAHHMKMDSGSADHTKWIGTFQRKQDFIDVVEAIYRGAMKGKLIVSCPLPPERIPKFQLLYKDV
;
A
#
# COMPACT_ATOMS: atom_id res chain seq x y z
N MET A 1 -22.67 2.45 -8.99
CA MET A 1 -22.32 2.45 -7.57
C MET A 1 -20.86 2.86 -7.40
N GLU A 2 -20.60 3.81 -6.55
CA GLU A 2 -19.24 4.22 -6.23
C GLU A 2 -18.70 3.42 -5.07
N TYR A 3 -17.43 3.05 -5.17
CA TYR A 3 -16.72 2.42 -4.07
C TYR A 3 -15.99 3.51 -3.29
N LEU A 4 -16.46 3.76 -2.07
CA LEU A 4 -15.82 4.73 -1.20
C LEU A 4 -14.69 4.05 -0.44
N LEU A 5 -13.54 4.73 -0.38
CA LEU A 5 -12.40 4.24 0.38
C LEU A 5 -12.48 4.82 1.79
N PRO A 6 -12.50 3.98 2.84
CA PRO A 6 -12.51 4.51 4.20
C PRO A 6 -11.19 5.18 4.52
N THR A 7 -11.26 6.25 5.32
CA THR A 7 -10.08 6.90 5.86
C THR A 7 -9.98 6.57 7.34
N LEU A 8 -8.90 5.91 7.72
CA LEU A 8 -8.67 5.45 9.08
C LEU A 8 -7.81 6.48 9.81
N MET A 9 -8.26 6.87 10.99
CA MET A 9 -7.60 7.88 11.83
C MET A 9 -7.23 7.37 13.20
N LYS A 10 -7.68 6.18 13.56
CA LYS A 10 -7.46 5.59 14.88
C LYS A 10 -6.67 4.30 14.78
N LYS A 11 -5.81 4.07 15.77
CA LYS A 11 -5.05 2.83 15.86
C LYS A 11 -5.98 1.62 15.84
N GLN A 12 -7.08 1.68 16.59
CA GLN A 12 -8.04 0.58 16.64
C GLN A 12 -8.65 0.26 15.28
N GLU A 13 -8.91 1.27 14.47
CA GLU A 13 -9.46 1.08 13.13
C GLU A 13 -8.46 0.33 12.24
N VAL A 14 -7.19 0.68 12.32
CA VAL A 14 -6.15 0.01 11.56
C VAL A 14 -5.95 -1.43 12.06
N ASP A 15 -5.87 -1.62 13.36
CA ASP A 15 -5.73 -2.96 13.96
C ASP A 15 -6.90 -3.87 13.52
N SER A 16 -8.11 -3.32 13.54
CA SER A 16 -9.31 -4.08 13.21
C SER A 16 -9.35 -4.49 11.75
N ILE A 17 -9.02 -3.58 10.84
CA ILE A 17 -9.06 -3.90 9.41
C ILE A 17 -7.98 -4.91 9.05
N ILE A 18 -6.80 -4.84 9.68
CA ILE A 18 -5.74 -5.83 9.48
C ILE A 18 -6.22 -7.21 9.95
N ARG A 19 -6.82 -7.28 11.12
CA ARG A 19 -7.29 -8.54 11.70
C ARG A 19 -8.47 -9.14 10.92
N ASP A 20 -9.39 -8.30 10.49
CA ASP A 20 -10.71 -8.75 10.02
C ASP A 20 -10.81 -8.89 8.49
N THR A 21 -9.81 -8.49 7.74
CA THR A 21 -9.79 -8.67 6.28
C THR A 21 -9.29 -10.08 5.98
N ILE A 22 -10.22 -10.96 5.55
CA ILE A 22 -9.95 -12.38 5.36
C ILE A 22 -10.02 -12.74 3.88
N ASP A 23 -9.01 -13.50 3.42
CA ASP A 23 -8.92 -14.03 2.05
C ASP A 23 -8.93 -12.96 0.97
N LYS A 24 -8.52 -11.75 1.35
CA LYS A 24 -8.32 -10.63 0.43
C LYS A 24 -7.03 -9.93 0.78
N VAL A 25 -6.40 -9.33 -0.22
CA VAL A 25 -5.27 -8.45 0.01
C VAL A 25 -5.80 -7.16 0.64
N LEU A 26 -5.26 -6.79 1.78
CA LEU A 26 -5.54 -5.49 2.39
C LEU A 26 -4.47 -4.51 1.92
N VAL A 27 -4.89 -3.39 1.35
CA VAL A 27 -4.02 -2.33 0.86
C VAL A 27 -4.21 -1.12 1.78
N LEU A 28 -3.17 -0.74 2.51
CA LEU A 28 -3.20 0.43 3.38
C LEU A 28 -2.30 1.51 2.80
N ARG A 29 -2.91 2.64 2.41
CA ARG A 29 -2.16 3.80 1.94
C ARG A 29 -1.93 4.76 3.11
N PHE A 30 -0.68 4.98 3.48
CA PHE A 30 -0.28 5.97 4.49
C PHE A 30 0.05 7.27 3.78
N GLY A 31 -0.65 8.33 4.14
CA GLY A 31 -0.46 9.62 3.50
C GLY A 31 -1.44 10.66 4.01
N ARG A 32 -1.54 11.77 3.29
CA ARG A 32 -2.50 12.84 3.59
C ARG A 32 -3.14 13.33 2.31
N SER A 33 -4.41 13.73 2.42
CA SER A 33 -5.18 14.15 1.24
C SER A 33 -4.73 15.49 0.66
N SER A 34 -3.94 16.26 1.41
CA SER A 34 -3.41 17.55 0.92
C SER A 34 -2.13 17.42 0.10
N ASP A 35 -1.52 16.24 0.09
CA ASP A 35 -0.28 16.00 -0.66
C ASP A 35 -0.59 15.64 -2.12
N ALA A 36 0.12 16.29 -3.06
CA ALA A 36 -0.16 16.13 -4.49
C ALA A 36 0.07 14.69 -4.98
N VAL A 37 1.12 14.02 -4.52
CA VAL A 37 1.41 12.64 -4.94
C VAL A 37 0.42 11.67 -4.31
N CYS A 38 0.01 11.92 -3.05
CA CYS A 38 -1.04 11.14 -2.42
C CYS A 38 -2.35 11.25 -3.21
N LEU A 39 -2.69 12.44 -3.70
CA LEU A 39 -3.89 12.62 -4.51
C LEU A 39 -3.83 11.84 -5.82
N GLN A 40 -2.66 11.80 -6.46
CA GLN A 40 -2.48 11.02 -7.68
C GLN A 40 -2.70 9.52 -7.41
N LEU A 41 -2.13 9.03 -6.33
CA LEU A 41 -2.32 7.63 -5.94
C LEU A 41 -3.77 7.36 -5.57
N ASP A 42 -4.38 8.23 -4.78
CA ASP A 42 -5.76 8.05 -4.33
C ASP A 42 -6.73 7.96 -5.51
N ASP A 43 -6.51 8.73 -6.57
CA ASP A 43 -7.30 8.65 -7.78
C ASP A 43 -7.20 7.25 -8.42
N ILE A 44 -5.99 6.70 -8.46
CA ILE A 44 -5.76 5.34 -8.98
C ILE A 44 -6.47 4.31 -8.09
N LEU A 45 -6.36 4.44 -6.77
CA LEU A 45 -7.01 3.54 -5.83
C LEU A 45 -8.53 3.55 -6.00
N TYR A 46 -9.11 4.75 -6.14
CA TYR A 46 -10.53 4.91 -6.37
C TYR A 46 -10.99 4.23 -7.65
N LYS A 47 -10.27 4.48 -8.74
CA LYS A 47 -10.64 3.96 -10.06
C LYS A 47 -10.48 2.45 -10.16
N SER A 48 -9.59 1.86 -9.36
CA SER A 48 -9.33 0.42 -9.39
C SER A 48 -10.12 -0.36 -8.35
N ALA A 49 -10.70 0.31 -7.35
CA ALA A 49 -11.37 -0.38 -6.24
C ALA A 49 -12.44 -1.35 -6.70
N ARG A 50 -13.24 -0.97 -7.70
CA ARG A 50 -14.28 -1.83 -8.22
C ARG A 50 -13.72 -3.11 -8.85
N ASP A 51 -12.68 -2.96 -9.67
CA ASP A 51 -12.05 -4.09 -10.35
C ASP A 51 -11.41 -5.05 -9.37
N LEU A 52 -10.97 -4.52 -8.22
CA LEU A 52 -10.25 -5.30 -7.20
C LEU A 52 -11.17 -5.84 -6.10
N SER A 53 -12.44 -5.46 -6.06
CA SER A 53 -13.31 -5.69 -4.91
C SER A 53 -13.45 -7.15 -4.49
N LYS A 54 -13.28 -8.09 -5.40
CA LYS A 54 -13.40 -9.51 -5.10
C LYS A 54 -12.17 -10.07 -4.37
N PHE A 55 -11.00 -9.46 -4.53
CA PHE A 55 -9.77 -10.00 -3.96
C PHE A 55 -8.93 -8.97 -3.22
N ALA A 56 -9.41 -7.75 -3.06
CA ALA A 56 -8.68 -6.72 -2.30
C ALA A 56 -9.64 -5.76 -1.61
N THR A 57 -9.17 -5.24 -0.48
CA THR A 57 -9.80 -4.16 0.26
C THR A 57 -8.78 -3.03 0.37
N VAL A 58 -9.18 -1.81 0.06
CA VAL A 58 -8.31 -0.65 0.09
C VAL A 58 -8.80 0.33 1.15
N ALA A 59 -7.88 0.83 1.98
CA ALA A 59 -8.18 1.86 2.96
C ALA A 59 -7.08 2.91 2.98
N LEU A 60 -7.47 4.14 3.26
CA LEU A 60 -6.56 5.26 3.42
C LEU A 60 -6.28 5.43 4.90
N VAL A 61 -5.02 5.71 5.25
CA VAL A 61 -4.62 5.95 6.65
C VAL A 61 -4.04 7.35 6.74
N ASP A 62 -4.63 8.19 7.59
CA ASP A 62 -4.23 9.59 7.74
C ASP A 62 -3.03 9.69 8.67
N ILE A 63 -1.88 10.09 8.13
CA ILE A 63 -0.65 10.20 8.91
C ILE A 63 -0.63 11.40 9.87
N ASP A 64 -1.56 12.33 9.73
CA ASP A 64 -1.64 13.48 10.63
C ASP A 64 -2.36 13.15 11.93
N SER A 65 -2.99 11.99 12.03
CA SER A 65 -3.59 11.53 13.27
C SER A 65 -2.52 11.09 14.27
N ASP A 66 -2.65 11.56 15.52
CA ASP A 66 -1.71 11.19 16.58
C ASP A 66 -1.67 9.67 16.81
N GLU A 67 -2.81 9.00 16.71
CA GLU A 67 -2.89 7.57 16.95
C GLU A 67 -2.21 6.74 15.88
N ILE A 68 -1.98 7.31 14.70
CA ILE A 68 -1.36 6.60 13.58
C ILE A 68 0.17 6.63 13.67
N GLN A 69 0.75 7.50 14.50
CA GLN A 69 2.20 7.64 14.61
C GLN A 69 2.91 6.32 14.95
N ILE A 70 2.26 5.47 15.73
CA ILE A 70 2.83 4.15 16.08
C ILE A 70 3.06 3.29 14.82
N TYR A 71 2.17 3.38 13.83
CA TYR A 71 2.32 2.64 12.59
C TYR A 71 3.39 3.24 11.67
N LEU A 72 3.51 4.57 11.65
CA LEU A 72 4.58 5.22 10.90
C LEU A 72 5.95 4.75 11.40
N LYS A 73 6.08 4.65 12.72
CA LYS A 73 7.32 4.19 13.34
C LYS A 73 7.55 2.71 13.08
N TYR A 74 6.49 1.90 13.24
CA TYR A 74 6.60 0.45 13.07
C TYR A 74 7.03 0.07 11.64
N PHE A 75 6.48 0.74 10.62
CA PHE A 75 6.81 0.45 9.23
C PHE A 75 7.93 1.33 8.69
N ASP A 76 8.52 2.17 9.53
CA ASP A 76 9.58 3.10 9.12
C ASP A 76 9.15 3.97 7.94
N ILE A 77 7.97 4.58 8.04
CA ILE A 77 7.43 5.42 6.99
C ILE A 77 7.94 6.84 7.17
N THR A 78 8.78 7.28 6.23
CA THR A 78 9.35 8.64 6.20
C THR A 78 8.94 9.40 4.95
N LEU A 79 8.50 8.69 3.92
CA LEU A 79 8.06 9.27 2.66
C LEU A 79 6.60 8.87 2.40
N ILE A 80 5.82 9.78 1.84
CA ILE A 80 4.41 9.54 1.52
C ILE A 80 4.15 9.83 0.04
N PRO A 81 3.19 9.14 -0.56
CA PRO A 81 2.45 8.03 0.01
C PRO A 81 3.29 6.78 0.18
N SER A 82 3.00 6.00 1.20
CA SER A 82 3.56 4.65 1.37
C SER A 82 2.42 3.66 1.46
N VAL A 83 2.54 2.54 0.77
CA VAL A 83 1.49 1.52 0.72
C VAL A 83 2.03 0.24 1.34
N VAL A 84 1.27 -0.32 2.27
CA VAL A 84 1.62 -1.56 2.96
C VAL A 84 0.53 -2.57 2.66
N PHE A 85 0.92 -3.82 2.41
CA PHE A 85 -0.01 -4.89 2.04
C PHE A 85 -0.08 -5.96 3.12
N PHE A 86 -1.27 -6.48 3.33
CA PHE A 86 -1.51 -7.60 4.26
C PHE A 86 -2.38 -8.65 3.59
N PHE A 87 -2.26 -9.89 4.06
CA PHE A 87 -3.17 -10.97 3.67
C PHE A 87 -3.41 -11.85 4.90
N ASN A 88 -4.67 -11.97 5.32
CA ASN A 88 -5.05 -12.71 6.52
C ASN A 88 -4.17 -12.33 7.72
N ALA A 89 -4.05 -11.02 7.94
CA ALA A 89 -3.27 -10.39 9.02
C ALA A 89 -1.75 -10.59 8.92
N HIS A 90 -1.24 -11.16 7.83
CA HIS A 90 0.19 -11.28 7.60
C HIS A 90 0.69 -10.16 6.71
N HIS A 91 1.80 -9.52 7.12
CA HIS A 91 2.43 -8.48 6.33
C HIS A 91 3.02 -9.10 5.07
N MET A 92 2.53 -8.67 3.91
CA MET A 92 3.03 -9.14 2.61
C MET A 92 4.09 -8.19 2.11
N LYS A 93 5.25 -8.71 1.78
CA LYS A 93 6.40 -7.94 1.31
C LYS A 93 6.55 -8.08 -0.20
N MET A 94 7.20 -7.08 -0.81
CA MET A 94 7.44 -7.10 -2.25
C MET A 94 8.85 -6.66 -2.56
N ASP A 95 9.55 -7.45 -3.37
CA ASP A 95 10.85 -7.10 -3.88
C ASP A 95 10.68 -6.34 -5.19
N SER A 96 10.97 -5.04 -5.18
CA SER A 96 10.92 -4.17 -6.34
C SER A 96 12.31 -3.68 -6.76
N GLY A 97 13.35 -4.34 -6.26
CA GLY A 97 14.73 -3.99 -6.58
C GLY A 97 15.42 -3.08 -5.57
N SER A 98 14.67 -2.56 -4.59
CA SER A 98 15.25 -1.78 -3.50
C SER A 98 15.50 -2.66 -2.29
N ALA A 99 16.24 -2.14 -1.30
CA ALA A 99 16.52 -2.89 -0.07
C ALA A 99 15.28 -3.02 0.81
N ASP A 100 14.35 -2.07 0.73
CA ASP A 100 13.12 -2.07 1.53
C ASP A 100 12.03 -2.85 0.81
N HIS A 101 11.66 -4.00 1.35
CA HIS A 101 10.59 -4.83 0.79
C HIS A 101 9.28 -4.66 1.54
N THR A 102 9.22 -3.79 2.55
CA THR A 102 8.08 -3.72 3.48
C THR A 102 6.94 -2.84 2.97
N LYS A 103 7.22 -1.95 2.01
CA LYS A 103 6.22 -1.01 1.52
C LYS A 103 6.53 -0.56 0.11
N TRP A 104 5.51 -0.10 -0.57
CA TRP A 104 5.63 0.60 -1.84
C TRP A 104 5.62 2.10 -1.56
N ILE A 105 6.63 2.82 -2.04
CA ILE A 105 6.73 4.27 -1.83
C ILE A 105 6.44 4.98 -3.14
N GLY A 106 5.50 5.93 -3.10
CA GLY A 106 5.09 6.71 -4.26
C GLY A 106 3.78 6.25 -4.87
N THR A 107 3.48 6.78 -6.05
CA THR A 107 2.27 6.42 -6.78
C THR A 107 2.58 5.40 -7.86
N PHE A 108 1.59 5.12 -8.70
CA PHE A 108 1.75 4.27 -9.88
C PHE A 108 1.57 5.14 -11.12
N GLN A 109 2.16 4.75 -12.23
CA GLN A 109 2.01 5.49 -13.48
C GLN A 109 0.64 5.25 -14.11
N ARG A 110 0.09 4.05 -13.93
CA ARG A 110 -1.19 3.65 -14.50
C ARG A 110 -2.00 2.85 -13.50
N LYS A 111 -3.32 2.92 -13.64
CA LYS A 111 -4.24 2.08 -12.87
C LYS A 111 -3.88 0.60 -12.99
N GLN A 112 -3.53 0.15 -14.21
CA GLN A 112 -3.20 -1.25 -14.45
C GLN A 112 -1.97 -1.69 -13.66
N ASP A 113 -0.99 -0.81 -13.47
CA ASP A 113 0.21 -1.13 -12.69
C ASP A 113 -0.16 -1.49 -11.24
N PHE A 114 -1.05 -0.73 -10.64
CA PHE A 114 -1.53 -1.02 -9.28
C PHE A 114 -2.27 -2.35 -9.24
N ILE A 115 -3.16 -2.59 -10.20
CA ILE A 115 -3.90 -3.85 -10.29
C ILE A 115 -2.93 -5.03 -10.41
N ASP A 116 -1.91 -4.91 -11.25
CA ASP A 116 -0.92 -5.98 -11.46
C ASP A 116 -0.15 -6.28 -10.15
N VAL A 117 0.21 -5.23 -9.41
CA VAL A 117 0.91 -5.41 -8.12
C VAL A 117 0.02 -6.13 -7.11
N VAL A 118 -1.23 -5.71 -6.96
CA VAL A 118 -2.16 -6.36 -6.03
C VAL A 118 -2.41 -7.80 -6.42
N GLU A 119 -2.56 -8.07 -7.71
CA GLU A 119 -2.77 -9.42 -8.22
C GLU A 119 -1.56 -10.32 -7.92
N ALA A 120 -0.35 -9.80 -8.09
CA ALA A 120 0.87 -10.57 -7.78
C ALA A 120 0.92 -10.93 -6.29
N ILE A 121 0.54 -9.99 -5.43
CA ILE A 121 0.49 -10.24 -3.98
C ILE A 121 -0.57 -11.30 -3.65
N TYR A 122 -1.75 -11.17 -4.24
CA TYR A 122 -2.83 -12.13 -4.02
C TYR A 122 -2.41 -13.55 -4.42
N ARG A 123 -1.83 -13.70 -5.61
CA ARG A 123 -1.38 -15.00 -6.10
C ARG A 123 -0.29 -15.60 -5.22
N GLY A 124 0.67 -14.77 -4.79
CA GLY A 124 1.73 -15.22 -3.89
C GLY A 124 1.17 -15.66 -2.54
N ALA A 125 0.26 -14.88 -1.97
CA ALA A 125 -0.38 -15.19 -0.70
C ALA A 125 -1.15 -16.50 -0.77
N MET A 126 -1.87 -16.74 -1.86
CA MET A 126 -2.63 -17.98 -2.06
C MET A 126 -1.71 -19.20 -2.16
N LYS A 127 -0.44 -19.01 -2.47
CA LYS A 127 0.57 -20.07 -2.47
C LYS A 127 1.34 -20.16 -1.16
N GLY A 128 0.94 -19.40 -0.15
CA GLY A 128 1.59 -19.38 1.14
C GLY A 128 2.86 -18.53 1.21
N LYS A 129 3.12 -17.69 0.23
CA LYS A 129 4.29 -16.82 0.24
C LYS A 129 4.02 -15.57 1.04
N LEU A 130 5.06 -15.04 1.70
CA LEU A 130 5.00 -13.77 2.42
C LEU A 130 5.78 -12.66 1.71
N ILE A 131 6.51 -13.01 0.66
CA ILE A 131 7.21 -12.06 -0.19
C ILE A 131 7.01 -12.44 -1.65
N VAL A 132 6.80 -11.43 -2.50
CA VAL A 132 6.62 -11.63 -3.93
C VAL A 132 7.54 -10.68 -4.69
N SER A 133 7.83 -11.01 -5.96
CA SER A 133 8.56 -10.10 -6.83
C SER A 133 7.60 -9.14 -7.50
N CYS A 134 8.03 -7.88 -7.65
CA CYS A 134 7.23 -6.86 -8.33
C CYS A 134 7.06 -7.24 -9.81
N PRO A 135 5.82 -7.24 -10.33
CA PRO A 135 5.58 -7.61 -11.72
C PRO A 135 5.87 -6.50 -12.72
N LEU A 136 6.14 -5.27 -12.23
CA LEU A 136 6.33 -4.13 -13.12
C LEU A 136 7.76 -4.06 -13.65
N PRO A 137 7.97 -3.54 -14.89
CA PRO A 137 9.31 -3.28 -15.37
C PRO A 137 9.97 -2.16 -14.55
N PRO A 138 11.32 -2.16 -14.48
CA PRO A 138 12.04 -1.17 -13.64
C PRO A 138 11.69 0.28 -13.93
N GLU A 139 11.40 0.64 -15.17
CA GLU A 139 11.08 2.02 -15.55
C GLU A 139 9.73 2.49 -15.02
N ARG A 140 8.88 1.59 -14.55
CA ARG A 140 7.58 1.96 -13.96
C ARG A 140 7.57 1.85 -12.44
N ILE A 141 8.70 1.53 -11.84
CA ILE A 141 8.83 1.49 -10.38
C ILE A 141 9.36 2.85 -9.92
N PRO A 142 8.68 3.54 -8.99
CA PRO A 142 9.15 4.83 -8.49
C PRO A 142 10.53 4.72 -7.87
N LYS A 143 11.38 5.72 -8.10
CA LYS A 143 12.71 5.79 -7.53
C LYS A 143 12.83 7.04 -6.72
N PHE A 144 13.52 6.93 -5.60
CA PHE A 144 13.82 8.06 -4.74
C PHE A 144 15.29 7.97 -4.32
N GLN A 145 15.88 9.12 -4.03
CA GLN A 145 17.28 9.18 -3.62
C GLN A 145 17.37 9.60 -2.16
N LEU A 146 18.28 8.95 -1.44
CA LEU A 146 18.63 9.40 -0.10
C LEU A 146 19.51 10.66 -0.24
N LEU A 147 19.28 11.64 0.62
CA LEU A 147 19.98 12.92 0.53
C LEU A 147 21.49 12.79 0.69
N TYR A 148 21.94 11.80 1.42
CA TYR A 148 23.35 11.61 1.75
C TYR A 148 23.83 10.21 1.48
N LYS A 149 23.33 9.62 0.45
CA LYS A 149 23.70 8.22 0.10
C LYS A 149 25.17 8.09 -0.32
N ASP A 150 25.79 9.16 -0.71
CA ASP A 150 27.15 9.16 -1.22
C ASP A 150 28.17 9.58 -0.15
N VAL A 151 27.73 9.69 1.06
CA VAL A 151 28.61 10.04 2.18
C VAL A 151 29.44 8.85 2.61
#